data_da27cc4672a0c6b1e7bdf1dbaec55143
#
_entry.id   da27cc4672a0c6b1e7bdf1dbaec55143
#
_cell.length_a   1.000
_cell.length_b   1.000
_cell.length_c   1.000
_cell.angle_alpha   90.00
_cell.angle_beta   90.00
_cell.angle_gamma   90.00
#
_symmetry.space_group_name_H-M   'P 1'
#
loop_
_entity.id
_entity.type
_entity.pdbx_description
1 polymer ?
#
loop_
_entity_poly.entity_id
_entity_poly.type
_entity_poly.pdbx_seq_one_letter_code
_entity_poly.pdbx_strand_id
1 'polypeptide(L)'
;MTKKRILLKMSGEVLGDRSSKTHFSAKAIDFIANEIFSVIDMAEIAIVVGGGNLLRGSEIQKGLDLKDSTICDHVGMLATTMNALVFQGVLEQKFGIHTRVMTATEMRSFGELFIRRRAMRHLEKGRVVILAGGTGNPNFSTDTAMVLRAHELNADLTLKGTKVDGIYDRDPKEDSAAKKIKVITHTDYLSRDLRIIDSAAVALARNLNWDIKVFNIFEKGNLKKAIAGDKIGSIISSS
;
A
#
# COMPACT_ATOMS: atom_id res chain seq x y z
N MET A 1 7.69 11.45 23.60
CA MET A 1 6.69 10.48 23.13
C MET A 1 7.32 9.69 22.00
N THR A 2 7.21 8.37 21.99
CA THR A 2 7.63 7.54 20.85
C THR A 2 6.75 7.85 19.65
N LYS A 3 7.37 8.03 18.46
CA LYS A 3 6.63 8.21 17.21
C LYS A 3 5.75 6.97 16.94
N LYS A 4 4.52 7.19 16.45
CA LYS A 4 3.70 6.07 15.95
C LYS A 4 4.36 5.44 14.74
N ARG A 5 4.31 4.11 14.65
CA ARG A 5 4.73 3.39 13.45
C ARG A 5 3.53 3.16 12.56
N ILE A 6 3.60 3.59 11.33
CA ILE A 6 2.53 3.39 10.36
C ILE A 6 2.99 2.50 9.21
N LEU A 7 2.08 1.69 8.69
CA LEU A 7 2.23 1.06 7.40
C LEU A 7 1.22 1.66 6.44
N LEU A 8 1.73 2.33 5.41
CA LEU A 8 0.94 2.90 4.33
C LEU A 8 1.01 2.00 3.09
N LYS A 9 -0.14 1.52 2.63
CA LYS A 9 -0.22 0.83 1.35
C LYS A 9 -0.75 1.76 0.27
N MET A 10 -0.08 1.77 -0.85
CA MET A 10 -0.49 2.50 -2.05
C MET A 10 -0.56 1.54 -3.23
N SER A 11 -1.64 1.60 -4.04
CA SER A 11 -1.66 0.91 -5.33
C SER A 11 -0.66 1.57 -6.29
N GLY A 12 -0.13 0.81 -7.25
CA GLY A 12 0.73 1.41 -8.28
C GLY A 12 0.07 2.57 -9.03
N GLU A 13 -1.25 2.53 -9.20
CA GLU A 13 -2.05 3.58 -9.84
C GLU A 13 -2.03 4.92 -9.09
N VAL A 14 -1.54 4.95 -7.85
CA VAL A 14 -1.26 6.19 -7.11
C VAL A 14 -0.02 6.90 -7.67
N LEU A 15 0.94 6.16 -8.22
CA LEU A 15 2.18 6.71 -8.79
C LEU A 15 2.06 7.07 -10.26
N GLY A 16 1.00 6.66 -10.93
CA GLY A 16 0.79 6.94 -12.34
C GLY A 16 -0.29 6.07 -12.96
N ASP A 17 -0.37 6.11 -14.29
CA ASP A 17 -1.28 5.28 -15.05
C ASP A 17 -0.61 4.78 -16.34
N ARG A 18 -1.24 3.80 -16.99
CA ARG A 18 -0.72 3.15 -18.20
C ARG A 18 -0.88 3.99 -19.46
N SER A 19 -1.67 5.03 -19.43
CA SER A 19 -1.89 5.93 -20.58
C SER A 19 -0.71 6.86 -20.80
N SER A 20 0.13 7.08 -19.77
CA SER A 20 1.35 7.88 -19.89
C SER A 20 2.49 7.07 -20.51
N LYS A 21 3.36 7.72 -21.30
CA LYS A 21 4.54 7.06 -21.94
C LYS A 21 5.46 6.38 -20.95
N THR A 22 5.60 6.91 -19.74
CA THR A 22 6.48 6.39 -18.69
C THR A 22 5.75 5.54 -17.65
N HIS A 23 4.42 5.45 -17.72
CA HIS A 23 3.58 4.85 -16.68
C HIS A 23 3.71 5.48 -15.29
N PHE A 24 4.42 6.60 -15.18
CA PHE A 24 4.60 7.41 -13.98
C PHE A 24 4.04 8.82 -14.19
N SER A 25 3.42 9.36 -13.15
CA SER A 25 2.95 10.74 -13.12
C SER A 25 3.79 11.55 -12.15
N ALA A 26 4.65 12.43 -12.68
CA ALA A 26 5.48 13.30 -11.85
C ALA A 26 4.61 14.08 -10.84
N LYS A 27 3.46 14.63 -11.29
CA LYS A 27 2.52 15.36 -10.43
C LYS A 27 1.98 14.50 -9.28
N ALA A 28 1.59 13.25 -9.56
CA ALA A 28 1.06 12.34 -8.55
C ALA A 28 2.16 11.92 -7.56
N ILE A 29 3.34 11.58 -8.05
CA ILE A 29 4.48 11.18 -7.24
C ILE A 29 4.93 12.33 -6.32
N ASP A 30 5.07 13.54 -6.86
CA ASP A 30 5.45 14.71 -6.08
C ASP A 30 4.39 15.07 -5.02
N PHE A 31 3.09 14.91 -5.35
CA PHE A 31 2.02 15.08 -4.38
C PHE A 31 2.15 14.11 -3.20
N ILE A 32 2.29 12.82 -3.47
CA ILE A 32 2.43 11.78 -2.43
C ILE A 32 3.71 11.98 -1.62
N ALA A 33 4.82 12.33 -2.27
CA ALA A 33 6.07 12.63 -1.58
C ALA A 33 5.93 13.83 -0.62
N ASN A 34 5.19 14.87 -1.01
CA ASN A 34 4.85 15.99 -0.13
C ASN A 34 3.99 15.57 1.07
N GLU A 35 2.98 14.70 0.87
CA GLU A 35 2.17 14.16 1.98
C GLU A 35 3.06 13.39 2.98
N ILE A 36 3.99 12.57 2.49
CA ILE A 36 4.95 11.84 3.34
C ILE A 36 5.90 12.80 4.06
N PHE A 37 6.44 13.79 3.34
CA PHE A 37 7.31 14.81 3.93
C PHE A 37 6.61 15.56 5.07
N SER A 38 5.33 15.87 4.91
CA SER A 38 4.55 16.60 5.92
C SER A 38 4.37 15.87 7.25
N VAL A 39 4.63 14.55 7.28
CA VAL A 39 4.39 13.68 8.44
C VAL A 39 5.64 12.93 8.91
N ILE A 40 6.80 13.14 8.27
CA ILE A 40 8.03 12.39 8.57
C ILE A 40 8.51 12.57 10.02
N ASP A 41 8.23 13.71 10.62
CA ASP A 41 8.57 13.99 12.02
C ASP A 41 7.53 13.45 13.01
N MET A 42 6.35 13.06 12.52
CA MET A 42 5.23 12.59 13.35
C MET A 42 5.20 11.07 13.51
N ALA A 43 5.73 10.33 12.53
CA ALA A 43 5.61 8.87 12.48
C ALA A 43 6.86 8.19 11.91
N GLU A 44 7.06 6.92 12.27
CA GLU A 44 7.90 5.98 11.55
C GLU A 44 7.09 5.40 10.38
N ILE A 45 7.62 5.49 9.16
CA ILE A 45 6.82 5.22 7.96
C ILE A 45 7.36 4.01 7.19
N ALA A 46 6.57 2.94 7.15
CA ALA A 46 6.74 1.83 6.22
C ALA A 46 5.69 1.94 5.09
N ILE A 47 6.10 1.66 3.85
CA ILE A 47 5.24 1.77 2.67
C ILE A 47 5.24 0.44 1.93
N VAL A 48 4.05 -0.10 1.63
CA VAL A 48 3.87 -1.18 0.65
C VAL A 48 3.35 -0.56 -0.64
N VAL A 49 4.05 -0.78 -1.74
CA VAL A 49 3.69 -0.25 -3.05
C VAL A 49 3.20 -1.36 -3.99
N GLY A 50 2.11 -1.11 -4.73
CA GLY A 50 1.63 -2.00 -5.79
C GLY A 50 2.35 -1.77 -7.12
N GLY A 51 2.12 -2.67 -8.11
CA GLY A 51 2.69 -2.63 -9.46
C GLY A 51 1.72 -2.21 -10.57
N GLY A 52 0.46 -1.90 -10.24
CA GLY A 52 -0.65 -1.83 -11.19
C GLY A 52 -0.58 -0.73 -12.26
N ASN A 53 0.23 0.32 -12.09
CA ASN A 53 0.51 1.32 -13.12
C ASN A 53 1.43 0.78 -14.23
N LEU A 54 2.28 -0.16 -13.90
CA LEU A 54 3.22 -0.78 -14.85
C LEU A 54 2.59 -2.00 -15.51
N LEU A 55 2.22 -2.99 -14.68
CA LEU A 55 1.75 -4.29 -15.17
C LEU A 55 0.71 -4.87 -14.20
N ARG A 56 -0.25 -5.60 -14.77
CA ARG A 56 -1.18 -6.46 -14.02
C ARG A 56 -1.00 -7.90 -14.47
N GLY A 57 -0.61 -8.80 -13.55
CA GLY A 57 -0.40 -10.21 -13.84
C GLY A 57 -1.59 -10.87 -14.54
N SER A 58 -2.82 -10.57 -14.10
CA SER A 58 -4.05 -11.10 -14.71
C SER A 58 -4.26 -10.69 -16.18
N GLU A 59 -3.77 -9.50 -16.57
CA GLU A 59 -3.87 -9.05 -17.97
C GLU A 59 -2.79 -9.70 -18.83
N ILE A 60 -1.58 -9.89 -18.30
CA ILE A 60 -0.51 -10.65 -18.97
C ILE A 60 -0.98 -12.08 -19.19
N GLN A 61 -1.54 -12.72 -18.17
CA GLN A 61 -2.04 -14.07 -18.23
C GLN A 61 -3.07 -14.24 -19.35
N LYS A 62 -4.06 -13.34 -19.38
CA LYS A 62 -5.13 -13.36 -20.41
C LYS A 62 -4.59 -13.01 -21.80
N GLY A 63 -3.75 -11.99 -21.91
CA GLY A 63 -3.23 -11.50 -23.19
C GLY A 63 -2.30 -12.47 -23.90
N LEU A 64 -1.58 -13.29 -23.14
CA LEU A 64 -0.65 -14.31 -23.65
C LEU A 64 -1.18 -15.74 -23.53
N ASP A 65 -2.43 -15.91 -23.08
CA ASP A 65 -3.07 -17.22 -22.84
C ASP A 65 -2.22 -18.18 -21.98
N LEU A 66 -1.59 -17.62 -20.93
CA LEU A 66 -0.74 -18.40 -20.04
C LEU A 66 -1.60 -19.22 -19.08
N LYS A 67 -1.32 -20.52 -19.00
CA LYS A 67 -2.01 -21.43 -18.06
C LYS A 67 -1.55 -21.24 -16.62
N ASP A 68 -0.27 -20.94 -16.42
CA ASP A 68 0.34 -20.74 -15.10
C ASP A 68 0.33 -19.25 -14.73
N SER A 69 -0.44 -18.88 -13.70
CA SER A 69 -0.49 -17.52 -13.15
C SER A 69 0.75 -17.13 -12.36
N THR A 70 1.53 -18.11 -11.89
CA THR A 70 2.70 -17.90 -11.01
C THR A 70 3.73 -16.98 -11.66
N ILE A 71 4.00 -17.16 -12.96
CA ILE A 71 4.91 -16.30 -13.72
C ILE A 71 4.40 -14.86 -13.75
N CYS A 72 3.08 -14.68 -13.93
CA CYS A 72 2.45 -13.37 -13.99
C CYS A 72 2.53 -12.66 -12.62
N ASP A 73 2.42 -13.41 -11.53
CA ASP A 73 2.60 -12.87 -10.18
C ASP A 73 4.05 -12.45 -9.93
N HIS A 74 5.03 -13.24 -10.37
CA HIS A 74 6.45 -12.85 -10.30
C HIS A 74 6.73 -11.55 -11.08
N VAL A 75 6.16 -11.39 -12.28
CA VAL A 75 6.27 -10.15 -13.05
C VAL A 75 5.63 -8.98 -12.29
N GLY A 76 4.48 -9.21 -11.65
CA GLY A 76 3.84 -8.22 -10.77
C GLY A 76 4.71 -7.82 -9.58
N MET A 77 5.43 -8.77 -8.97
CA MET A 77 6.40 -8.49 -7.88
C MET A 77 7.54 -7.60 -8.36
N LEU A 78 8.11 -7.87 -9.56
CA LEU A 78 9.13 -7.02 -10.18
C LEU A 78 8.60 -5.61 -10.43
N ALA A 79 7.37 -5.46 -10.91
CA ALA A 79 6.74 -4.15 -11.11
C ALA A 79 6.66 -3.34 -9.80
N THR A 80 6.37 -3.99 -8.66
CA THR A 80 6.40 -3.30 -7.37
C THR A 80 7.80 -2.81 -7.00
N THR A 81 8.84 -3.57 -7.34
CA THR A 81 10.23 -3.18 -7.09
C THR A 81 10.64 -1.99 -7.95
N MET A 82 10.24 -1.94 -9.22
CA MET A 82 10.45 -0.77 -10.07
C MET A 82 9.81 0.49 -9.48
N ASN A 83 8.55 0.39 -9.03
CA ASN A 83 7.85 1.50 -8.36
C ASN A 83 8.57 1.95 -7.08
N ALA A 84 9.05 1.00 -6.28
CA ALA A 84 9.78 1.30 -5.04
C ALA A 84 11.06 2.09 -5.30
N LEU A 85 11.84 1.69 -6.32
CA LEU A 85 13.09 2.37 -6.69
C LEU A 85 12.84 3.79 -7.21
N VAL A 86 11.84 3.97 -8.09
CA VAL A 86 11.47 5.30 -8.59
C VAL A 86 11.03 6.20 -7.43
N PHE A 87 10.20 5.68 -6.54
CA PHE A 87 9.70 6.46 -5.42
C PHE A 87 10.79 6.77 -4.39
N GLN A 88 11.71 5.82 -4.11
CA GLN A 88 12.92 6.09 -3.32
C GLN A 88 13.72 7.24 -3.90
N GLY A 89 14.01 7.19 -5.22
CA GLY A 89 14.78 8.24 -5.89
C GLY A 89 14.15 9.62 -5.72
N VAL A 90 12.82 9.73 -5.82
CA VAL A 90 12.11 11.01 -5.60
C VAL A 90 12.21 11.45 -4.15
N LEU A 91 11.95 10.56 -3.17
CA LEU A 91 12.02 10.90 -1.75
C LEU A 91 13.42 11.37 -1.34
N GLU A 92 14.47 10.70 -1.82
CA GLU A 92 15.85 11.05 -1.47
C GLU A 92 16.34 12.31 -2.20
N GLN A 93 16.14 12.40 -3.53
CA GLN A 93 16.74 13.47 -4.33
C GLN A 93 15.97 14.79 -4.27
N LYS A 94 14.63 14.75 -4.17
CA LYS A 94 13.81 15.98 -4.14
C LYS A 94 13.45 16.44 -2.73
N PHE A 95 13.33 15.50 -1.79
CA PHE A 95 12.82 15.80 -0.44
C PHE A 95 13.86 15.56 0.67
N GLY A 96 15.04 15.00 0.34
CA GLY A 96 16.08 14.71 1.33
C GLY A 96 15.70 13.64 2.34
N ILE A 97 14.67 12.83 2.07
CA ILE A 97 14.16 11.81 2.98
C ILE A 97 15.00 10.54 2.83
N HIS A 98 15.75 10.16 3.84
CA HIS A 98 16.47 8.90 3.85
C HIS A 98 15.51 7.71 3.70
N THR A 99 15.66 6.95 2.65
CA THR A 99 14.74 5.87 2.30
C THR A 99 15.50 4.55 2.09
N ARG A 100 14.86 3.42 2.38
CA ARG A 100 15.38 2.08 2.08
C ARG A 100 14.32 1.25 1.37
N VAL A 101 14.68 0.70 0.22
CA VAL A 101 13.87 -0.32 -0.45
C VAL A 101 14.26 -1.68 0.11
N MET A 102 13.28 -2.43 0.58
CA MET A 102 13.43 -3.81 1.02
C MET A 102 12.52 -4.71 0.21
N THR A 103 13.06 -5.79 -0.33
CA THR A 103 12.36 -6.72 -1.23
C THR A 103 12.04 -8.03 -0.53
N ALA A 104 10.86 -8.58 -0.80
CA ALA A 104 10.42 -9.85 -0.22
C ALA A 104 11.27 -11.05 -0.71
N THR A 105 11.84 -10.93 -1.91
CA THR A 105 12.77 -11.90 -2.51
C THR A 105 14.12 -11.24 -2.71
N GLU A 106 15.20 -12.01 -2.79
CA GLU A 106 16.56 -11.48 -2.89
C GLU A 106 16.81 -10.78 -4.24
N MET A 107 17.13 -9.48 -4.17
CA MET A 107 17.46 -8.62 -5.31
C MET A 107 18.62 -7.69 -4.95
N ARG A 108 19.78 -8.28 -4.60
CA ARG A 108 20.94 -7.60 -3.96
C ARG A 108 21.37 -6.30 -4.62
N SER A 109 21.27 -6.21 -5.95
CA SER A 109 21.68 -5.01 -6.70
C SER A 109 20.65 -3.85 -6.63
N PHE A 110 19.43 -4.09 -6.19
CA PHE A 110 18.34 -3.12 -6.25
C PHE A 110 17.75 -2.76 -4.90
N GLY A 111 17.82 -3.68 -3.92
CA GLY A 111 17.26 -3.44 -2.60
C GLY A 111 17.77 -4.42 -1.57
N GLU A 112 17.54 -4.11 -0.30
CA GLU A 112 17.86 -4.99 0.79
C GLU A 112 16.81 -6.12 0.88
N LEU A 113 17.25 -7.37 1.17
CA LEU A 113 16.31 -8.42 1.53
C LEU A 113 15.55 -8.02 2.81
N PHE A 114 14.23 -8.18 2.79
CA PHE A 114 13.41 -7.91 3.96
C PHE A 114 13.78 -8.86 5.12
N ILE A 115 14.33 -8.29 6.16
CA ILE A 115 14.56 -8.94 7.45
C ILE A 115 13.89 -8.03 8.49
N ARG A 116 12.89 -8.56 9.21
CA ARG A 116 12.07 -7.80 10.17
C ARG A 116 12.89 -6.86 11.07
N ARG A 117 13.92 -7.40 11.73
CA ARG A 117 14.77 -6.61 12.66
C ARG A 117 15.52 -5.49 11.95
N ARG A 118 15.93 -5.70 10.70
CA ARG A 118 16.62 -4.67 9.90
C ARG A 118 15.64 -3.56 9.50
N ALA A 119 14.44 -3.92 9.06
CA ALA A 119 13.39 -2.96 8.74
C ALA A 119 13.03 -2.10 9.95
N MET A 120 12.81 -2.71 11.12
CA MET A 120 12.55 -1.99 12.36
C MET A 120 13.70 -1.02 12.69
N ARG A 121 14.96 -1.46 12.55
CA ARG A 121 16.11 -0.58 12.80
C ARG A 121 16.20 0.61 11.83
N HIS A 122 15.75 0.45 10.59
CA HIS A 122 15.64 1.58 9.66
C HIS A 122 14.58 2.58 10.11
N LEU A 123 13.41 2.11 10.50
CA LEU A 123 12.30 2.94 11.00
C LEU A 123 12.71 3.72 12.26
N GLU A 124 13.32 3.05 13.23
CA GLU A 124 13.86 3.67 14.46
C GLU A 124 14.91 4.77 14.19
N LYS A 125 15.64 4.68 13.08
CA LYS A 125 16.57 5.72 12.61
C LYS A 125 15.89 6.85 11.81
N GLY A 126 14.57 6.89 11.77
CA GLY A 126 13.79 7.88 11.03
C GLY A 126 13.86 7.75 9.50
N ARG A 127 14.22 6.55 8.99
CA ARG A 127 14.22 6.26 7.56
C ARG A 127 12.84 5.78 7.12
N VAL A 128 12.41 6.20 5.94
CA VAL A 128 11.26 5.57 5.28
C VAL A 128 11.67 4.21 4.74
N VAL A 129 10.87 3.19 4.98
CA VAL A 129 11.10 1.84 4.45
C VAL A 129 10.04 1.52 3.40
N ILE A 130 10.45 1.29 2.15
CA ILE A 130 9.56 0.87 1.07
C ILE A 130 9.68 -0.64 0.88
N LEU A 131 8.57 -1.33 1.04
CA LEU A 131 8.47 -2.79 0.97
C LEU A 131 7.96 -3.20 -0.40
N ALA A 132 8.78 -3.88 -1.16
CA ALA A 132 8.53 -4.33 -2.53
C ALA A 132 8.52 -5.86 -2.64
N GLY A 133 8.04 -6.39 -3.77
CA GLY A 133 7.92 -7.84 -3.99
C GLY A 133 6.71 -8.48 -3.30
N GLY A 134 5.75 -7.67 -2.82
CA GLY A 134 4.55 -8.18 -2.17
C GLY A 134 4.86 -9.02 -0.93
N THR A 135 4.28 -10.22 -0.84
CA THR A 135 4.59 -11.22 0.19
C THR A 135 5.84 -12.05 -0.13
N GLY A 136 6.30 -12.03 -1.38
CA GLY A 136 7.30 -12.96 -1.93
C GLY A 136 6.70 -14.28 -2.42
N ASN A 137 5.39 -14.47 -2.30
CA ASN A 137 4.68 -15.67 -2.73
C ASN A 137 3.62 -15.34 -3.78
N PRO A 138 3.47 -16.18 -4.82
CA PRO A 138 2.39 -16.06 -5.79
C PRO A 138 1.01 -16.15 -5.13
N ASN A 139 -0.02 -15.72 -5.85
CA ASN A 139 -1.44 -15.73 -5.44
C ASN A 139 -1.79 -14.80 -4.26
N PHE A 140 -0.86 -13.95 -3.80
CA PHE A 140 -1.13 -12.94 -2.79
C PHE A 140 -0.96 -11.53 -3.36
N SER A 141 -1.94 -10.69 -3.11
CA SER A 141 -1.88 -9.29 -3.51
C SER A 141 -1.00 -8.45 -2.58
N THR A 142 -0.73 -7.20 -2.98
CA THR A 142 -0.08 -6.22 -2.11
C THR A 142 -0.96 -5.76 -0.95
N ASP A 143 -2.27 -6.03 -0.94
CA ASP A 143 -3.13 -5.83 0.22
C ASP A 143 -2.85 -6.87 1.31
N THR A 144 -2.65 -8.15 0.91
CA THR A 144 -2.19 -9.19 1.84
C THR A 144 -0.81 -8.87 2.40
N ALA A 145 0.10 -8.38 1.52
CA ALA A 145 1.42 -7.91 1.98
C ALA A 145 1.31 -6.75 2.98
N MET A 146 0.38 -5.83 2.80
CA MET A 146 0.11 -4.73 3.74
C MET A 146 -0.18 -5.26 5.14
N VAL A 147 -1.12 -6.18 5.29
CA VAL A 147 -1.50 -6.72 6.60
C VAL A 147 -0.36 -7.52 7.22
N LEU A 148 0.29 -8.39 6.43
CA LEU A 148 1.42 -9.19 6.89
C LEU A 148 2.56 -8.31 7.42
N ARG A 149 2.99 -7.33 6.65
CA ARG A 149 4.10 -6.43 7.00
C ARG A 149 3.73 -5.48 8.15
N ALA A 150 2.47 -5.03 8.23
CA ALA A 150 2.01 -4.24 9.36
C ALA A 150 2.15 -5.02 10.68
N HIS A 151 1.71 -6.26 10.68
CA HIS A 151 1.84 -7.15 11.84
C HIS A 151 3.31 -7.44 12.18
N GLU A 152 4.13 -7.81 11.20
CA GLU A 152 5.57 -8.09 11.41
C GLU A 152 6.33 -6.88 11.95
N LEU A 153 5.99 -5.68 11.53
CA LEU A 153 6.64 -4.45 11.96
C LEU A 153 6.06 -3.85 13.24
N ASN A 154 5.03 -4.47 13.83
CA ASN A 154 4.27 -3.94 14.95
C ASN A 154 3.80 -2.49 14.65
N ALA A 155 3.13 -2.30 13.51
CA ALA A 155 2.60 -1.00 13.14
C ALA A 155 1.42 -0.61 14.05
N ASP A 156 1.39 0.64 14.50
CA ASP A 156 0.27 1.17 15.28
C ASP A 156 -0.95 1.46 14.39
N LEU A 157 -0.72 1.73 13.10
CA LEU A 157 -1.75 2.04 12.12
C LEU A 157 -1.45 1.37 10.79
N THR A 158 -2.48 0.75 10.21
CA THR A 158 -2.44 0.24 8.83
C THR A 158 -3.37 1.07 7.96
N LEU A 159 -2.79 1.75 7.00
CA LEU A 159 -3.42 2.76 6.17
C LEU A 159 -3.43 2.32 4.71
N LYS A 160 -4.61 2.21 4.09
CA LYS A 160 -4.74 2.02 2.65
C LYS A 160 -5.09 3.33 1.97
N GLY A 161 -4.12 3.94 1.30
CA GLY A 161 -4.29 5.12 0.47
C GLY A 161 -4.85 4.76 -0.91
N THR A 162 -6.00 5.33 -1.26
CA THR A 162 -6.72 5.07 -2.51
C THR A 162 -7.13 6.38 -3.20
N LYS A 163 -7.75 6.26 -4.39
CA LYS A 163 -8.38 7.40 -5.11
C LYS A 163 -9.82 7.67 -4.63
N VAL A 164 -10.39 6.78 -3.82
CA VAL A 164 -11.72 6.93 -3.23
C VAL A 164 -11.61 7.23 -1.74
N ASP A 165 -12.58 7.91 -1.19
CA ASP A 165 -12.54 8.45 0.17
C ASP A 165 -12.97 7.46 1.25
N GLY A 166 -13.22 6.19 0.90
CA GLY A 166 -13.58 5.15 1.85
C GLY A 166 -14.19 3.91 1.19
N ILE A 167 -14.87 3.11 1.99
CA ILE A 167 -15.58 1.90 1.59
C ILE A 167 -17.04 2.25 1.32
N TYR A 168 -17.60 1.70 0.24
CA TYR A 168 -18.99 1.89 -0.15
C TYR A 168 -19.71 0.54 -0.23
N ASP A 169 -21.02 0.56 -0.08
CA ASP A 169 -21.88 -0.63 -0.21
C ASP A 169 -21.95 -1.15 -1.66
N ARG A 170 -21.60 -0.32 -2.64
CA ARG A 170 -21.48 -0.62 -4.08
C ARG A 170 -20.52 0.38 -4.73
N ASP A 171 -20.14 0.17 -5.99
CA ASP A 171 -19.18 1.07 -6.65
C ASP A 171 -19.79 2.47 -6.85
N PRO A 172 -19.27 3.53 -6.23
CA PRO A 172 -19.79 4.89 -6.38
C PRO A 172 -19.59 5.49 -7.78
N LYS A 173 -18.79 4.85 -8.64
CA LYS A 173 -18.63 5.25 -10.04
C LYS A 173 -19.75 4.71 -10.94
N GLU A 174 -20.32 3.58 -10.56
CA GLU A 174 -21.38 2.91 -11.31
C GLU A 174 -22.76 3.27 -10.76
N ASP A 175 -22.88 3.56 -9.46
CA ASP A 175 -24.12 3.88 -8.78
C ASP A 175 -23.98 5.12 -7.89
N SER A 176 -24.60 6.21 -8.30
CA SER A 176 -24.61 7.46 -7.53
C SER A 176 -25.36 7.37 -6.19
N ALA A 177 -26.15 6.31 -5.97
CA ALA A 177 -26.83 6.04 -4.70
C ALA A 177 -25.96 5.23 -3.72
N ALA A 178 -24.70 4.93 -4.08
CA ALA A 178 -23.76 4.23 -3.22
C ALA A 178 -23.56 4.97 -1.88
N LYS A 179 -23.65 4.22 -0.79
CA LYS A 179 -23.51 4.78 0.57
C LYS A 179 -22.15 4.42 1.15
N LYS A 180 -21.46 5.44 1.66
CA LYS A 180 -20.20 5.26 2.36
C LYS A 180 -20.41 4.58 3.71
N ILE A 181 -19.64 3.55 3.96
CA ILE A 181 -19.59 2.80 5.22
C ILE A 181 -18.42 3.34 6.04
N LYS A 182 -18.70 3.94 7.19
CA LYS A 182 -17.66 4.53 8.05
C LYS A 182 -16.85 3.48 8.81
N VAL A 183 -17.55 2.49 9.35
CA VAL A 183 -16.96 1.36 10.09
C VAL A 183 -17.66 0.08 9.65
N ILE A 184 -16.90 -0.97 9.42
CA ILE A 184 -17.42 -2.29 9.05
C ILE A 184 -16.58 -3.36 9.73
N THR A 185 -17.20 -4.45 10.16
CA THR A 185 -16.45 -5.58 10.70
C THR A 185 -15.78 -6.37 9.57
N HIS A 186 -14.68 -7.06 9.87
CA HIS A 186 -14.03 -7.96 8.90
C HIS A 186 -15.02 -8.99 8.34
N THR A 187 -15.88 -9.55 9.21
CA THR A 187 -16.88 -10.56 8.82
C THR A 187 -17.93 -9.99 7.89
N ASP A 188 -18.46 -8.80 8.20
CA ASP A 188 -19.44 -8.13 7.33
C ASP A 188 -18.82 -7.72 5.99
N TYR A 189 -17.56 -7.25 6.01
CA TYR A 189 -16.84 -6.93 4.78
C TYR A 189 -16.76 -8.14 3.85
N LEU A 190 -16.35 -9.30 4.37
CA LEU A 190 -16.23 -10.54 3.62
C LEU A 190 -17.60 -11.06 3.15
N SER A 191 -18.64 -11.00 4.01
CA SER A 191 -19.99 -11.48 3.67
C SER A 191 -20.65 -10.66 2.56
N ARG A 192 -20.30 -9.37 2.43
CA ARG A 192 -20.83 -8.46 1.40
C ARG A 192 -20.01 -8.47 0.10
N ASP A 193 -18.97 -9.29 -0.02
CA ASP A 193 -18.06 -9.36 -1.18
C ASP A 193 -17.53 -7.98 -1.63
N LEU A 194 -17.20 -7.10 -0.67
CA LEU A 194 -16.66 -5.78 -0.98
C LEU A 194 -15.22 -5.92 -1.53
N ARG A 195 -14.85 -5.08 -2.51
CA ARG A 195 -13.65 -5.32 -3.33
C ARG A 195 -12.56 -4.26 -3.22
N ILE A 196 -12.68 -3.32 -2.31
CA ILE A 196 -11.64 -2.28 -2.16
C ILE A 196 -10.34 -2.84 -1.57
N ILE A 197 -10.43 -3.92 -0.77
CA ILE A 197 -9.32 -4.73 -0.26
C ILE A 197 -9.63 -6.18 -0.62
N ASP A 198 -8.64 -6.95 -1.05
CA ASP A 198 -8.88 -8.35 -1.35
C ASP A 198 -9.29 -9.17 -0.12
N SER A 199 -10.09 -10.21 -0.35
CA SER A 199 -10.68 -11.02 0.72
C SER A 199 -9.63 -11.76 1.54
N ALA A 200 -8.50 -12.18 0.95
CA ALA A 200 -7.42 -12.85 1.67
C ALA A 200 -6.75 -11.89 2.68
N ALA A 201 -6.56 -10.62 2.28
CA ALA A 201 -6.03 -9.60 3.18
C ALA A 201 -6.97 -9.33 4.37
N VAL A 202 -8.28 -9.23 4.12
CA VAL A 202 -9.27 -9.00 5.18
C VAL A 202 -9.40 -10.22 6.09
N ALA A 203 -9.35 -11.44 5.54
CA ALA A 203 -9.37 -12.67 6.33
C ALA A 203 -8.12 -12.78 7.23
N LEU A 204 -6.94 -12.41 6.72
CA LEU A 204 -5.71 -12.34 7.52
C LEU A 204 -5.84 -11.28 8.62
N ALA A 205 -6.35 -10.09 8.30
CA ALA A 205 -6.56 -9.01 9.29
C ALA A 205 -7.51 -9.46 10.40
N ARG A 206 -8.62 -10.16 10.05
CA ARG A 206 -9.55 -10.73 11.01
C ARG A 206 -8.85 -11.71 11.97
N ASN A 207 -8.04 -12.64 11.43
CA ASN A 207 -7.35 -13.64 12.24
C ASN A 207 -6.31 -13.01 13.20
N LEU A 208 -5.72 -11.90 12.80
CA LEU A 208 -4.74 -11.13 13.59
C LEU A 208 -5.38 -10.07 14.49
N ASN A 209 -6.71 -9.89 14.41
CA ASN A 209 -7.43 -8.81 15.10
C ASN A 209 -6.87 -7.43 14.75
N TRP A 210 -6.68 -7.15 13.45
CA TRP A 210 -5.93 -6.01 12.94
C TRP A 210 -6.79 -5.04 12.16
N ASP A 211 -6.82 -3.79 12.58
CA ASP A 211 -7.62 -2.75 11.93
C ASP A 211 -6.96 -2.22 10.67
N ILE A 212 -7.78 -1.89 9.66
CA ILE A 212 -7.34 -1.27 8.41
C ILE A 212 -8.17 -0.01 8.16
N LYS A 213 -7.50 1.13 8.00
CA LYS A 213 -8.14 2.39 7.61
C LYS A 213 -7.95 2.62 6.11
N VAL A 214 -9.06 2.85 5.39
CA VAL A 214 -9.09 3.19 3.95
C VAL A 214 -9.44 4.65 3.78
N PHE A 215 -8.67 5.42 3.01
CA PHE A 215 -8.89 6.86 2.83
C PHE A 215 -8.38 7.35 1.47
N ASN A 216 -8.87 8.51 1.03
CA ASN A 216 -8.35 9.17 -0.17
C ASN A 216 -7.02 9.85 0.13
N ILE A 217 -5.93 9.32 -0.46
CA ILE A 217 -4.59 9.86 -0.27
C ILE A 217 -4.33 11.12 -1.11
N PHE A 218 -5.15 11.40 -2.13
CA PHE A 218 -5.00 12.57 -3.00
C PHE A 218 -5.65 13.85 -2.46
N GLU A 219 -6.28 13.79 -1.30
CA GLU A 219 -6.73 14.98 -0.59
C GLU A 219 -5.62 15.48 0.32
N LYS A 220 -5.20 16.72 0.09
CA LYS A 220 -4.10 17.37 0.83
C LYS A 220 -4.33 17.32 2.34
N GLY A 221 -3.33 16.81 3.05
CA GLY A 221 -3.34 16.67 4.51
C GLY A 221 -4.09 15.46 5.04
N ASN A 222 -4.70 14.63 4.17
CA ASN A 222 -5.43 13.45 4.64
C ASN A 222 -4.51 12.39 5.27
N LEU A 223 -3.27 12.25 4.82
CA LEU A 223 -2.32 11.36 5.49
C LEU A 223 -2.07 11.82 6.94
N LYS A 224 -1.87 13.12 7.15
CA LYS A 224 -1.71 13.71 8.49
C LYS A 224 -2.93 13.47 9.36
N LYS A 225 -4.13 13.71 8.83
CA LYS A 225 -5.41 13.45 9.52
C LYS A 225 -5.57 11.97 9.90
N ALA A 226 -5.23 11.06 8.97
CA ALA A 226 -5.29 9.61 9.22
C ALA A 226 -4.38 9.19 10.39
N ILE A 227 -3.16 9.73 10.46
CA ILE A 227 -2.18 9.47 11.53
C ILE A 227 -2.62 10.10 12.86
N ALA A 228 -3.22 11.28 12.83
CA ALA A 228 -3.75 11.96 14.01
C ALA A 228 -4.96 11.25 14.63
N GLY A 229 -5.63 10.34 13.89
CA GLY A 229 -6.80 9.63 14.36
C GLY A 229 -8.13 10.29 13.97
N ASP A 230 -8.09 11.28 13.09
CA ASP A 230 -9.31 11.97 12.64
C ASP A 230 -10.28 10.98 11.97
N LYS A 231 -11.58 11.32 12.04
CA LYS A 231 -12.68 10.50 11.49
C LYS A 231 -12.81 10.66 9.98
N ILE A 232 -11.71 10.40 9.24
CA ILE A 232 -11.71 10.37 7.78
C ILE A 232 -11.72 8.93 7.28
N GLY A 233 -12.20 8.74 6.05
CA GLY A 233 -12.17 7.43 5.41
C GLY A 233 -13.17 6.44 5.99
N SER A 234 -12.78 5.17 5.94
CA SER A 234 -13.49 4.03 6.49
C SER A 234 -12.55 3.13 7.27
N ILE A 235 -13.07 2.42 8.27
CA ILE A 235 -12.29 1.49 9.07
C ILE A 235 -12.89 0.10 8.94
N ILE A 236 -12.05 -0.90 8.69
CA ILE A 236 -12.37 -2.31 8.86
C ILE A 236 -11.75 -2.74 10.19
N SER A 237 -12.56 -3.25 11.12
CA SER A 237 -12.13 -3.60 12.47
C SER A 237 -12.76 -4.92 12.92
N SER A 238 -12.35 -5.39 14.08
CA SER A 238 -12.91 -6.60 14.69
C SER A 238 -14.24 -6.37 15.40
N SER A 239 -14.56 -5.14 15.75
CA SER A 239 -15.78 -4.72 16.47
C SER A 239 -16.27 -3.36 15.97
#